data_f6e51e5eb9533f627ec5182732cbb8b3
#
_entry.id   f6e51e5eb9533f627ec5182732cbb8b3
#
_cell.length_a   1.000
_cell.length_b   1.000
_cell.length_c   1.000
_cell.angle_alpha   90.00
_cell.angle_beta   90.00
_cell.angle_gamma   90.00
#
_symmetry.space_group_name_H-M   'P 1'
#
loop_
_entity.id
_entity.type
_entity.pdbx_description
1 polymer ?
#
loop_
_entity_poly.entity_id
_entity_poly.type
_entity_poly.pdbx_seq_one_letter_code
_entity_poly.pdbx_strand_id
1 'polypeptide(L)'
;MLMKGYISGYDGQALNITVPFADAGLLQKQEITECEVRLTDGRTITPAQRRKIFAMVRDIADWATWAKDRRQYREVLRQLQLLYLIDTTDTEAVRHQLEYHYCELLDINLFSLSNCDVSTAREFISYLIDLAI
;
A
#
# COMPACT_ATOMS: atom_id res chain seq x y z
N MET A 1 -14.76 8.74 -7.17
CA MET A 1 -15.65 7.82 -7.94
C MET A 1 -14.88 6.58 -8.30
N LEU A 2 -15.44 5.42 -8.06
CA LEU A 2 -14.82 4.14 -8.39
C LEU A 2 -15.69 3.41 -9.39
N MET A 3 -15.09 2.95 -10.48
CA MET A 3 -15.79 2.22 -11.54
C MET A 3 -15.10 0.89 -11.78
N LYS A 4 -15.88 -0.14 -12.09
CA LYS A 4 -15.35 -1.43 -12.49
C LYS A 4 -15.28 -1.49 -14.02
N GLY A 5 -14.18 -2.01 -14.52
CA GLY A 5 -13.98 -2.27 -15.93
C GLY A 5 -13.28 -3.60 -16.11
N TYR A 6 -13.05 -3.98 -17.35
CA TYR A 6 -12.30 -5.18 -17.65
C TYR A 6 -11.36 -4.94 -18.83
N ILE A 7 -10.30 -5.71 -18.89
CA ILE A 7 -9.36 -5.64 -19.99
C ILE A 7 -9.98 -6.32 -21.21
N SER A 8 -10.20 -5.54 -22.27
CA SER A 8 -10.84 -6.03 -23.48
C SER A 8 -9.85 -6.37 -24.59
N GLY A 9 -8.62 -5.93 -24.49
CA GLY A 9 -7.61 -6.27 -25.49
C GLY A 9 -6.29 -5.55 -25.28
N TYR A 10 -5.31 -5.95 -26.05
CA TYR A 10 -3.98 -5.36 -26.09
C TYR A 10 -3.48 -5.38 -27.52
N ASP A 11 -3.12 -4.22 -28.07
CA ASP A 11 -2.73 -4.08 -29.47
C ASP A 11 -1.21 -3.97 -29.69
N GLY A 12 -0.40 -4.19 -28.64
CA GLY A 12 1.06 -4.09 -28.68
C GLY A 12 1.60 -2.72 -28.29
N GLN A 13 0.76 -1.70 -28.23
CA GLN A 13 1.12 -0.35 -27.80
C GLN A 13 0.24 0.18 -26.69
N ALA A 14 -1.01 -0.27 -26.62
CA ALA A 14 -1.98 0.20 -25.64
C ALA A 14 -2.78 -0.96 -25.07
N LEU A 15 -3.14 -0.82 -23.80
CA LEU A 15 -4.05 -1.71 -23.11
C LEU A 15 -5.46 -1.14 -23.22
N ASN A 16 -6.39 -1.92 -23.76
CA ASN A 16 -7.77 -1.50 -23.92
C ASN A 16 -8.61 -1.96 -22.73
N ILE A 17 -9.30 -1.02 -22.10
CA ILE A 17 -10.15 -1.28 -20.93
C ILE A 17 -11.58 -0.89 -21.30
N THR A 18 -12.53 -1.80 -21.04
CA THR A 18 -13.95 -1.56 -21.26
C THR A 18 -14.63 -1.30 -19.91
N VAL A 19 -15.36 -0.18 -19.84
CA VAL A 19 -16.18 0.19 -18.69
C VAL A 19 -17.64 -0.01 -19.08
N PRO A 20 -18.50 -0.61 -18.21
CA PRO A 20 -19.92 -0.80 -18.52
C PRO A 20 -20.59 0.51 -18.95
N PHE A 21 -21.59 0.39 -19.81
CA PHE A 21 -22.26 1.54 -20.44
C PHE A 21 -22.77 2.57 -19.44
N ALA A 22 -23.35 2.12 -18.33
CA ALA A 22 -23.87 3.03 -17.31
C ALA A 22 -22.79 3.93 -16.70
N ASP A 23 -21.61 3.35 -16.44
CA ASP A 23 -20.48 4.09 -15.88
C ASP A 23 -19.78 4.94 -16.93
N ALA A 24 -19.68 4.43 -18.16
CA ALA A 24 -19.14 5.17 -19.29
C ALA A 24 -19.98 6.43 -19.59
N GLY A 25 -21.30 6.32 -19.50
CA GLY A 25 -22.21 7.46 -19.67
C GLY A 25 -21.97 8.57 -18.67
N LEU A 26 -21.61 8.22 -17.44
CA LEU A 26 -21.28 9.20 -16.40
C LEU A 26 -19.99 9.95 -16.74
N LEU A 27 -18.97 9.27 -17.21
CA LEU A 27 -17.72 9.89 -17.64
C LEU A 27 -17.93 10.84 -18.83
N GLN A 28 -18.73 10.40 -19.81
CA GLN A 28 -19.06 11.22 -20.97
C GLN A 28 -19.83 12.49 -20.59
N LYS A 29 -20.77 12.35 -19.65
CA LYS A 29 -21.57 13.48 -19.16
C LYS A 29 -20.70 14.54 -18.45
N GLN A 30 -19.63 14.12 -17.77
CA GLN A 30 -18.69 15.00 -17.11
C GLN A 30 -17.57 15.51 -18.02
N GLU A 31 -17.58 15.10 -19.30
CA GLU A 31 -16.58 15.50 -20.31
C GLU A 31 -15.13 15.15 -19.89
N ILE A 32 -14.97 14.03 -19.19
CA ILE A 32 -13.65 13.56 -18.77
C ILE A 32 -12.95 12.91 -19.95
N THR A 33 -11.82 13.48 -20.38
CA THR A 33 -11.00 12.96 -21.48
C THR A 33 -9.71 12.31 -21.01
N GLU A 34 -9.22 12.70 -19.85
CA GLU A 34 -8.03 12.12 -19.23
C GLU A 34 -8.32 11.77 -17.80
N CYS A 35 -7.79 10.64 -17.36
CA CYS A 35 -7.93 10.20 -15.98
C CYS A 35 -6.78 9.27 -15.61
N GLU A 36 -6.57 9.13 -14.31
CA GLU A 36 -5.66 8.14 -13.78
C GLU A 36 -6.41 6.81 -13.60
N VAL A 37 -5.83 5.74 -14.12
CA VAL A 37 -6.42 4.41 -14.04
C VAL A 37 -5.56 3.54 -13.14
N ARG A 38 -6.16 2.98 -12.09
CA ARG A 38 -5.51 2.01 -11.20
C ARG A 38 -6.10 0.63 -11.45
N LEU A 39 -5.23 -0.31 -11.82
CA LEU A 39 -5.63 -1.69 -12.05
C LEU A 39 -5.43 -2.50 -10.77
N THR A 40 -6.45 -3.26 -10.39
CA THR A 40 -6.41 -4.21 -9.29
C THR A 40 -6.89 -5.56 -9.80
N ASP A 41 -6.50 -6.64 -9.15
CA ASP A 41 -6.90 -7.98 -9.57
C ASP A 41 -8.29 -8.38 -9.06
N GLY A 42 -8.97 -7.49 -8.32
CA GLY A 42 -10.32 -7.73 -7.81
C GLY A 42 -10.40 -8.72 -6.66
N ARG A 43 -9.27 -9.31 -6.24
CA ARG A 43 -9.23 -10.22 -5.10
C ARG A 43 -8.83 -9.47 -3.84
N THR A 44 -9.48 -9.81 -2.72
CA THR A 44 -9.13 -9.21 -1.43
C THR A 44 -7.92 -9.93 -0.82
N ILE A 45 -7.25 -9.24 0.09
CA ILE A 45 -6.13 -9.78 0.85
C ILE A 45 -6.50 -11.13 1.48
N THR A 46 -5.58 -12.10 1.38
CA THR A 46 -5.79 -13.42 2.00
C THR A 46 -5.50 -13.37 3.50
N PRO A 47 -6.11 -14.28 4.30
CA PRO A 47 -5.77 -14.38 5.72
C PRO A 47 -4.27 -14.64 5.97
N ALA A 48 -3.62 -15.42 5.10
CA ALA A 48 -2.19 -15.69 5.20
C ALA A 48 -1.35 -14.41 4.99
N GLN A 49 -1.69 -13.60 4.00
CA GLN A 49 -1.02 -12.34 3.75
C GLN A 49 -1.21 -11.37 4.92
N ARG A 50 -2.43 -11.29 5.45
CA ARG A 50 -2.73 -10.43 6.59
C ARG A 50 -1.90 -10.82 7.81
N ARG A 51 -1.85 -12.12 8.14
CA ARG A 51 -1.03 -12.62 9.27
C ARG A 51 0.45 -12.30 9.07
N LYS A 52 0.94 -12.46 7.85
CA LYS A 52 2.34 -12.17 7.52
C LYS A 52 2.65 -10.68 7.72
N ILE A 53 1.79 -9.79 7.25
CA ILE A 53 1.95 -8.34 7.43
C ILE A 53 2.00 -7.99 8.92
N PHE A 54 1.05 -8.48 9.72
CA PHE A 54 1.02 -8.19 11.15
C PHE A 54 2.25 -8.72 11.88
N ALA A 55 2.72 -9.92 11.53
CA ALA A 55 3.93 -10.49 12.12
C ALA A 55 5.16 -9.64 11.78
N MET A 56 5.31 -9.22 10.53
CA MET A 56 6.43 -8.39 10.09
C MET A 56 6.40 -7.01 10.73
N VAL A 57 5.23 -6.40 10.85
CA VAL A 57 5.07 -5.10 11.52
C VAL A 57 5.47 -5.22 12.99
N ARG A 58 5.07 -6.30 13.65
CA ARG A 58 5.45 -6.56 15.04
C ARG A 58 6.96 -6.68 15.20
N ASP A 59 7.61 -7.44 14.30
CA ASP A 59 9.06 -7.62 14.35
C ASP A 59 9.79 -6.29 14.14
N ILE A 60 9.33 -5.46 13.22
CA ILE A 60 9.88 -4.12 12.98
C ILE A 60 9.68 -3.23 14.21
N ALA A 61 8.50 -3.27 14.82
CA ALA A 61 8.19 -2.50 16.01
C ALA A 61 9.08 -2.91 17.19
N ASP A 62 9.27 -4.19 17.40
CA ASP A 62 10.12 -4.74 18.46
C ASP A 62 11.58 -4.32 18.25
N TRP A 63 12.07 -4.43 17.02
CA TRP A 63 13.41 -3.98 16.68
C TRP A 63 13.59 -2.49 16.92
N ALA A 64 12.63 -1.67 16.49
CA ALA A 64 12.70 -0.22 16.65
C ALA A 64 12.68 0.18 18.12
N THR A 65 11.85 -0.47 18.94
CA THR A 65 11.81 -0.25 20.38
C THR A 65 13.16 -0.58 21.03
N TRP A 66 13.72 -1.73 20.65
CA TRP A 66 15.04 -2.15 21.11
C TRP A 66 16.12 -1.17 20.68
N ALA A 67 16.09 -0.72 19.43
CA ALA A 67 17.10 0.17 18.85
C ALA A 67 17.10 1.56 19.47
N LYS A 68 15.93 2.07 19.89
CA LYS A 68 15.82 3.39 20.55
C LYS A 68 16.60 3.45 21.86
N ASP A 69 16.74 2.32 22.55
CA ASP A 69 17.47 2.24 23.83
C ASP A 69 18.97 1.98 23.62
N ARG A 70 19.42 1.91 22.38
CA ARG A 70 20.82 1.64 22.03
C ARG A 70 21.43 2.81 21.28
N ARG A 71 22.46 3.41 21.86
CA ARG A 71 23.08 4.62 21.32
C ARG A 71 23.52 4.46 19.86
N GLN A 72 24.10 3.31 19.52
CA GLN A 72 24.63 3.04 18.18
C GLN A 72 23.54 2.89 17.11
N TYR A 73 22.32 2.50 17.48
CA TYR A 73 21.21 2.33 16.55
C TYR A 73 20.23 3.49 16.55
N ARG A 74 20.26 4.33 17.60
CA ARG A 74 19.36 5.49 17.71
C ARG A 74 19.54 6.47 16.57
N GLU A 75 20.77 6.67 16.14
CA GLU A 75 21.08 7.59 15.03
C GLU A 75 20.52 7.04 13.71
N VAL A 76 20.59 5.73 13.48
CA VAL A 76 20.00 5.08 12.29
C VAL A 76 18.50 5.33 12.25
N LEU A 77 17.79 5.15 13.37
CA LEU A 77 16.36 5.43 13.45
C LEU A 77 16.05 6.90 13.19
N ARG A 78 16.87 7.81 13.73
CA ARG A 78 16.70 9.25 13.54
C ARG A 78 16.85 9.63 12.07
N GLN A 79 17.83 9.07 11.36
CA GLN A 79 18.06 9.32 9.96
C GLN A 79 16.92 8.81 9.08
N LEU A 80 16.32 7.67 9.44
CA LEU A 80 15.17 7.14 8.73
C LEU A 80 13.92 8.00 8.90
N GLN A 81 13.81 8.76 9.98
CA GLN A 81 12.69 9.65 10.33
C GLN A 81 11.32 8.97 10.33
N LEU A 82 11.29 7.66 10.14
CA LEU A 82 10.07 6.90 9.93
C LEU A 82 9.47 6.41 11.25
N LEU A 83 10.31 5.85 12.12
CA LEU A 83 9.84 5.24 13.37
C LEU A 83 10.35 5.96 14.62
N TYR A 84 11.16 6.99 14.46
CA TYR A 84 11.81 7.67 15.59
C TYR A 84 10.83 8.48 16.46
N LEU A 85 9.87 9.14 15.82
CA LEU A 85 8.96 10.07 16.50
C LEU A 85 7.67 9.43 17.00
N ILE A 86 7.43 8.15 16.70
CA ILE A 86 6.22 7.45 17.12
C ILE A 86 6.50 6.49 18.27
N ASP A 87 5.44 6.09 18.97
CA ASP A 87 5.53 5.07 20.01
C ASP A 87 5.61 3.69 19.36
N THR A 88 6.83 3.13 19.32
CA THR A 88 7.08 1.82 18.70
C THR A 88 6.62 0.65 19.57
N THR A 89 6.14 0.90 20.80
CA THR A 89 5.47 -0.13 21.60
C THR A 89 4.02 -0.33 21.16
N ASP A 90 3.46 0.63 20.43
CA ASP A 90 2.14 0.53 19.83
C ASP A 90 2.27 0.01 18.39
N THR A 91 2.01 -1.29 18.19
CA THR A 91 2.14 -1.93 16.87
C THR A 91 1.18 -1.35 15.83
N GLU A 92 0.01 -0.87 16.24
CA GLU A 92 -0.92 -0.20 15.33
C GLU A 92 -0.36 1.12 14.83
N ALA A 93 0.26 1.92 15.71
CA ALA A 93 0.90 3.16 15.31
C ALA A 93 2.04 2.90 14.33
N VAL A 94 2.84 1.87 14.55
CA VAL A 94 3.90 1.45 13.64
C VAL A 94 3.33 1.04 12.29
N ARG A 95 2.27 0.23 12.29
CA ARG A 95 1.62 -0.21 11.06
C ARG A 95 1.10 0.97 10.24
N HIS A 96 0.40 1.89 10.87
CA HIS A 96 -0.12 3.08 10.18
C HIS A 96 1.00 3.93 9.60
N GLN A 97 2.09 4.10 10.32
CA GLN A 97 3.23 4.87 9.83
C GLN A 97 3.88 4.20 8.62
N LEU A 98 4.02 2.88 8.64
CA LEU A 98 4.59 2.12 7.52
C LEU A 98 3.67 2.16 6.30
N GLU A 99 2.36 2.02 6.48
CA GLU A 99 1.38 2.14 5.41
C GLU A 99 1.41 3.54 4.79
N TYR A 100 1.45 4.57 5.63
CA TYR A 100 1.51 5.95 5.17
C TYR A 100 2.77 6.20 4.34
N HIS A 101 3.93 5.76 4.83
CA HIS A 101 5.19 5.94 4.12
C HIS A 101 5.19 5.19 2.78
N TYR A 102 4.69 3.97 2.75
CA TYR A 102 4.57 3.18 1.52
C TYR A 102 3.69 3.90 0.49
N CYS A 103 2.54 4.40 0.91
CA CYS A 103 1.63 5.11 0.02
C CYS A 103 2.23 6.43 -0.47
N GLU A 104 2.98 7.13 0.38
CA GLU A 104 3.66 8.36 0.02
C GLU A 104 4.75 8.12 -1.03
N LEU A 105 5.53 7.05 -0.88
CA LEU A 105 6.57 6.68 -1.85
C LEU A 105 6.01 6.36 -3.24
N LEU A 106 4.84 5.76 -3.30
CA LEU A 106 4.20 5.36 -4.56
C LEU A 106 3.19 6.38 -5.06
N ASP A 107 2.96 7.46 -4.31
CA ASP A 107 1.95 8.49 -4.63
C ASP A 107 0.56 7.84 -4.86
N ILE A 108 0.15 6.98 -3.95
CA ILE A 108 -1.14 6.30 -3.99
C ILE A 108 -1.96 6.67 -2.74
N ASN A 109 -3.27 6.47 -2.83
CA ASN A 109 -4.17 6.70 -1.71
C ASN A 109 -3.98 5.66 -0.62
N LEU A 110 -4.21 6.06 0.64
CA LEU A 110 -4.20 5.15 1.77
C LEU A 110 -5.19 4.01 1.54
N PHE A 111 -4.80 2.81 1.92
CA PHE A 111 -5.63 1.62 1.83
C PHE A 111 -5.85 1.01 3.21
N SER A 112 -6.90 0.24 3.35
CA SER A 112 -7.17 -0.56 4.54
C SER A 112 -6.75 -2.00 4.30
N LEU A 113 -6.05 -2.62 5.26
CA LEU A 113 -5.67 -4.03 5.15
C LEU A 113 -6.88 -4.97 5.08
N SER A 114 -8.03 -4.53 5.59
CA SER A 114 -9.26 -5.33 5.47
C SER A 114 -9.84 -5.31 4.07
N ASN A 115 -9.50 -4.33 3.24
CA ASN A 115 -10.11 -4.12 1.92
C ASN A 115 -9.12 -4.06 0.77
N CYS A 116 -7.80 -4.13 1.04
CA CYS A 116 -6.84 -4.08 -0.05
C CYS A 116 -6.86 -5.38 -0.87
N ASP A 117 -6.42 -5.30 -2.11
CA ASP A 117 -6.35 -6.48 -2.98
C ASP A 117 -5.07 -7.29 -2.73
N VAL A 118 -5.02 -8.49 -3.33
CA VAL A 118 -3.88 -9.40 -3.20
C VAL A 118 -2.60 -8.77 -3.74
N SER A 119 -2.68 -8.05 -4.86
CA SER A 119 -1.53 -7.39 -5.46
C SER A 119 -0.95 -6.31 -4.55
N THR A 120 -1.80 -5.46 -3.98
CA THR A 120 -1.38 -4.41 -3.05
C THR A 120 -0.73 -5.03 -1.80
N ALA A 121 -1.34 -6.09 -1.26
CA ALA A 121 -0.79 -6.79 -0.10
C ALA A 121 0.58 -7.39 -0.41
N ARG A 122 0.76 -7.99 -1.59
CA ARG A 122 2.04 -8.57 -2.01
C ARG A 122 3.12 -7.50 -2.12
N GLU A 123 2.82 -6.38 -2.72
CA GLU A 123 3.75 -5.27 -2.86
C GLU A 123 4.12 -4.66 -1.52
N PHE A 124 3.14 -4.53 -0.63
CA PHE A 124 3.37 -4.02 0.72
C PHE A 124 4.26 -4.98 1.52
N ILE A 125 4.07 -6.28 1.39
CA ILE A 125 4.95 -7.29 2.01
C ILE A 125 6.38 -7.13 1.49
N SER A 126 6.55 -6.94 0.18
CA SER A 126 7.88 -6.71 -0.41
C SER A 126 8.54 -5.45 0.15
N TYR A 127 7.76 -4.37 0.30
CA TYR A 127 8.24 -3.14 0.94
C TYR A 127 8.72 -3.39 2.38
N LEU A 128 7.96 -4.16 3.16
CA LEU A 128 8.34 -4.47 4.53
C LEU A 128 9.62 -5.32 4.59
N ILE A 129 9.79 -6.25 3.67
CA ILE A 129 11.01 -7.06 3.57
C ILE A 129 12.22 -6.16 3.25
N ASP A 130 12.08 -5.28 2.29
CA ASP A 130 13.16 -4.36 1.88
C ASP A 130 13.54 -3.41 3.01
N LEU A 131 12.56 -2.96 3.79
CA LEU A 131 12.80 -2.08 4.93
C LEU A 131 13.55 -2.79 6.05
N ALA A 132 13.33 -4.08 6.24
CA ALA A 132 13.94 -4.86 7.31
C ALA A 132 15.39 -5.29 7.01
N ILE A 133 15.80 -5.18 5.77
CA ILE A 133 17.19 -5.44 5.35
C ILE A 133 17.98 -4.13 5.40
#